data_505edac118e28fd0c25121faccd78dc4
#
_entry.id   505edac118e28fd0c25121faccd78dc4
#
_cell.length_a   1.000
_cell.length_b   1.000
_cell.length_c   1.000
_cell.angle_alpha   90.00
_cell.angle_beta   90.00
_cell.angle_gamma   90.00
#
_symmetry.space_group_name_H-M   'P 1'
#
loop_
_entity.id
_entity.type
_entity.pdbx_description
1 polymer ?
#
loop_
_entity_poly.entity_id
_entity_poly.type
_entity_poly.pdbx_seq_one_letter_code
_entity_poly.pdbx_strand_id
1 'polypeptide(L)'
;TLHLGDAIDLACLRVNAGEVDSAVDPETDLNDGLTFLSRLEPQVYFLGNHEARLNTLMESPRAIVAALAARVMTQITDRAKEMKCQVVDYNFQKGWRMYGDALFGHGYMANEQAVRDHAEAICEGAANKVVIAHLHRVQQAEGRNRAHPTGYCVGWLGDVNAMGYAANRRATTSWSRGFAWGEYCNNETIVWLAKETKDNQFRLPV
;
A
#
# COMPACT_ATOMS: atom_id res chain seq x y z
N THR A 1 6.68 0.13 13.08
CA THR A 1 5.56 -0.20 12.16
C THR A 1 5.76 0.55 10.84
N LEU A 2 5.47 -0.13 9.71
CA LEU A 2 5.49 0.45 8.37
C LEU A 2 4.07 0.37 7.79
N HIS A 3 3.58 1.44 7.16
CA HIS A 3 2.36 1.42 6.37
C HIS A 3 2.71 1.51 4.89
N LEU A 4 2.28 0.54 4.10
CA LEU A 4 2.73 0.37 2.71
C LEU A 4 1.82 1.05 1.66
N GLY A 5 1.11 2.10 2.04
CA GLY A 5 0.32 2.94 1.12
C GLY A 5 -1.15 2.61 1.04
N ASP A 6 -1.88 3.45 0.30
CA ASP A 6 -3.33 3.37 0.12
C ASP A 6 -4.10 3.36 1.45
N ALA A 7 -3.70 4.22 2.40
CA ALA A 7 -4.45 4.43 3.63
C ALA A 7 -5.75 5.21 3.38
N ILE A 8 -5.81 5.94 2.28
CA ILE A 8 -6.94 6.78 1.87
C ILE A 8 -7.27 6.43 0.42
N ASP A 9 -8.49 5.95 0.16
CA ASP A 9 -8.86 5.47 -1.17
C ASP A 9 -9.11 6.62 -2.16
N LEU A 10 -9.78 7.68 -1.72
CA LEU A 10 -10.20 8.81 -2.57
C LEU A 10 -10.91 8.31 -3.84
N ALA A 11 -11.82 7.36 -3.69
CA ALA A 11 -12.50 6.68 -4.79
C ALA A 11 -13.22 7.67 -5.72
N CYS A 12 -13.81 8.72 -5.16
CA CYS A 12 -14.49 9.79 -5.90
C CYS A 12 -13.57 10.59 -6.84
N LEU A 13 -12.25 10.56 -6.62
CA LEU A 13 -11.25 11.25 -7.45
C LEU A 13 -10.68 10.38 -8.58
N ARG A 14 -11.18 9.16 -8.77
CA ARG A 14 -10.77 8.28 -9.86
C ARG A 14 -11.30 8.81 -11.20
N VAL A 15 -10.48 8.72 -12.25
CA VAL A 15 -10.84 9.19 -13.60
C VAL A 15 -12.13 8.55 -14.12
N ASN A 16 -12.37 7.29 -13.78
CA ASN A 16 -13.55 6.54 -14.19
C ASN A 16 -14.36 6.07 -12.97
N ALA A 17 -14.55 6.96 -11.98
CA ALA A 17 -15.38 6.66 -10.83
C ALA A 17 -16.81 6.37 -11.29
N GLY A 18 -17.36 5.20 -10.89
CA GLY A 18 -18.76 4.87 -11.08
C GLY A 18 -19.66 5.70 -10.12
N GLU A 19 -20.98 5.55 -10.23
CA GLU A 19 -21.92 6.29 -9.37
C GLU A 19 -21.63 6.08 -7.88
N VAL A 20 -21.38 4.83 -7.47
CA VAL A 20 -21.08 4.48 -6.07
C VAL A 20 -19.80 5.14 -5.59
N ASP A 21 -18.73 5.05 -6.38
CA ASP A 21 -17.43 5.64 -6.03
C ASP A 21 -17.49 7.17 -6.03
N SER A 22 -18.25 7.76 -6.98
CA SER A 22 -18.43 9.21 -7.06
C SER A 22 -19.26 9.79 -5.91
N ALA A 23 -20.08 8.97 -5.28
CA ALA A 23 -20.90 9.34 -4.12
C ALA A 23 -20.13 9.28 -2.79
N VAL A 24 -18.93 8.74 -2.77
CA VAL A 24 -18.10 8.73 -1.56
C VAL A 24 -17.69 10.16 -1.21
N ASP A 25 -17.98 10.57 0.02
CA ASP A 25 -17.58 11.88 0.51
C ASP A 25 -16.05 11.91 0.76
N PRO A 26 -15.29 12.74 0.03
CA PRO A 26 -13.84 12.76 0.15
C PRO A 26 -13.34 13.23 1.53
N GLU A 27 -14.11 14.04 2.24
CA GLU A 27 -13.74 14.48 3.60
C GLU A 27 -13.88 13.33 4.61
N THR A 28 -14.93 12.52 4.49
CA THR A 28 -15.12 11.34 5.34
C THR A 28 -14.01 10.32 5.10
N ASP A 29 -13.72 9.99 3.84
CA ASP A 29 -12.67 9.04 3.47
C ASP A 29 -11.29 9.50 3.96
N LEU A 30 -10.97 10.78 3.77
CA LEU A 30 -9.75 11.39 4.27
C LEU A 30 -9.64 11.28 5.81
N ASN A 31 -10.70 11.66 6.54
CA ASN A 31 -10.71 11.65 7.99
C ASN A 31 -10.58 10.23 8.56
N ASP A 32 -11.22 9.26 7.93
CA ASP A 32 -11.12 7.85 8.33
C ASP A 32 -9.70 7.32 8.13
N GLY A 33 -9.08 7.60 6.98
CA GLY A 33 -7.69 7.23 6.70
C GLY A 33 -6.69 7.90 7.65
N LEU A 34 -6.84 9.21 7.91
CA LEU A 34 -6.00 9.93 8.88
C LEU A 34 -6.20 9.42 10.31
N THR A 35 -7.42 9.04 10.68
CA THR A 35 -7.72 8.43 11.98
C THR A 35 -7.07 7.07 12.10
N PHE A 36 -7.14 6.25 11.05
CA PHE A 36 -6.45 4.97 10.99
C PHE A 36 -4.94 5.14 11.15
N LEU A 37 -4.31 6.02 10.38
CA LEU A 37 -2.88 6.31 10.51
C LEU A 37 -2.50 6.79 11.92
N SER A 38 -3.33 7.64 12.53
CA SER A 38 -3.11 8.13 13.90
C SER A 38 -3.17 7.03 14.97
N ARG A 39 -4.00 5.98 14.74
CA ARG A 39 -4.07 4.81 15.64
C ARG A 39 -2.94 3.83 15.41
N LEU A 40 -2.48 3.69 14.16
CA LEU A 40 -1.40 2.80 13.77
C LEU A 40 -0.03 3.34 14.20
N GLU A 41 0.13 4.67 14.23
CA GLU A 41 1.38 5.39 14.53
C GLU A 41 2.58 4.81 13.75
N PRO A 42 2.53 4.77 12.41
CA PRO A 42 3.60 4.18 11.65
C PRO A 42 4.87 5.04 11.73
N GLN A 43 6.04 4.39 11.82
CA GLN A 43 7.32 5.08 11.70
C GLN A 43 7.60 5.54 10.27
N VAL A 44 7.13 4.77 9.29
CA VAL A 44 7.21 5.09 7.87
C VAL A 44 5.85 4.87 7.21
N TYR A 45 5.40 5.87 6.48
CA TYR A 45 4.24 5.82 5.63
C TYR A 45 4.65 5.95 4.17
N PHE A 46 4.51 4.89 3.42
CA PHE A 46 4.67 4.92 1.98
C PHE A 46 3.36 5.44 1.37
N LEU A 47 3.43 6.42 0.50
CA LEU A 47 2.26 6.79 -0.30
C LEU A 47 1.99 5.66 -1.30
N GLY A 48 0.74 5.31 -1.48
CA GLY A 48 0.31 4.39 -2.51
C GLY A 48 -0.10 5.11 -3.80
N ASN A 49 -0.59 4.37 -4.76
CA ASN A 49 -1.07 4.96 -6.02
C ASN A 49 -2.35 5.78 -5.85
N HIS A 50 -3.10 5.58 -4.76
CA HIS A 50 -4.29 6.37 -4.45
C HIS A 50 -3.90 7.76 -3.97
N GLU A 51 -3.00 7.89 -3.02
CA GLU A 51 -2.46 9.18 -2.59
C GLU A 51 -1.66 9.86 -3.71
N ALA A 52 -0.88 9.11 -4.48
CA ALA A 52 -0.08 9.65 -5.59
C ALA A 52 -0.95 10.29 -6.70
N ARG A 53 -2.22 9.89 -6.82
CA ARG A 53 -3.19 10.52 -7.72
C ARG A 53 -3.34 12.01 -7.43
N LEU A 54 -3.21 12.42 -6.18
CA LEU A 54 -3.29 13.83 -5.78
C LEU A 54 -2.23 14.68 -6.49
N ASN A 55 -1.03 14.15 -6.72
CA ASN A 55 0.04 14.88 -7.44
C ASN A 55 -0.40 15.26 -8.85
N THR A 56 -1.03 14.31 -9.57
CA THR A 56 -1.59 14.58 -10.90
C THR A 56 -2.76 15.57 -10.85
N LEU A 57 -3.61 15.46 -9.82
CA LEU A 57 -4.75 16.34 -9.66
C LEU A 57 -4.37 17.77 -9.26
N MET A 58 -3.25 17.97 -8.57
CA MET A 58 -2.70 19.30 -8.28
C MET A 58 -2.29 20.05 -9.55
N GLU A 59 -1.99 19.34 -10.63
CA GLU A 59 -1.68 19.91 -11.96
C GLU A 59 -2.93 20.10 -12.83
N SER A 60 -4.11 19.87 -12.30
CA SER A 60 -5.38 19.99 -13.04
C SER A 60 -5.60 21.40 -13.54
N PRO A 61 -6.04 21.59 -14.81
CA PRO A 61 -6.45 22.91 -15.32
C PRO A 61 -7.69 23.47 -14.61
N ARG A 62 -8.41 22.64 -13.86
CA ARG A 62 -9.56 23.03 -13.05
C ARG A 62 -9.08 23.47 -11.67
N ALA A 63 -9.01 24.77 -11.43
CA ALA A 63 -8.45 25.37 -10.20
C ALA A 63 -9.07 24.76 -8.91
N ILE A 64 -10.36 24.47 -8.89
CA ILE A 64 -11.01 23.86 -7.72
C ILE A 64 -10.51 22.44 -7.43
N VAL A 65 -10.22 21.66 -8.48
CA VAL A 65 -9.67 20.29 -8.33
C VAL A 65 -8.24 20.36 -7.83
N ALA A 66 -7.42 21.26 -8.42
CA ALA A 66 -6.05 21.47 -8.00
C ALA A 66 -5.96 21.94 -6.54
N ALA A 67 -6.80 22.88 -6.13
CA ALA A 67 -6.85 23.38 -4.76
C ALA A 67 -7.29 22.29 -3.75
N LEU A 68 -8.29 21.47 -4.11
CA LEU A 68 -8.73 20.36 -3.26
C LEU A 68 -7.62 19.32 -3.09
N ALA A 69 -6.98 18.91 -4.19
CA ALA A 69 -5.90 17.93 -4.14
C ALA A 69 -4.72 18.43 -3.29
N ALA A 70 -4.33 19.70 -3.45
CA ALA A 70 -3.27 20.31 -2.64
C ALA A 70 -3.64 20.35 -1.14
N ARG A 71 -4.89 20.70 -0.81
CA ARG A 71 -5.38 20.70 0.56
C ARG A 71 -5.30 19.28 1.18
N VAL A 72 -5.79 18.28 0.47
CA VAL A 72 -5.79 16.87 0.95
C VAL A 72 -4.35 16.40 1.17
N MET A 73 -3.44 16.64 0.22
CA MET A 73 -2.02 16.27 0.38
C MET A 73 -1.37 16.99 1.57
N THR A 74 -1.71 18.27 1.80
CA THR A 74 -1.23 19.01 2.97
C THR A 74 -1.70 18.35 4.27
N GLN A 75 -2.98 17.98 4.38
CA GLN A 75 -3.51 17.32 5.57
C GLN A 75 -2.81 15.98 5.85
N ILE A 76 -2.54 15.17 4.81
CA ILE A 76 -1.78 13.93 4.93
C ILE A 76 -0.36 14.19 5.46
N THR A 77 0.35 15.14 4.85
CA THR A 77 1.74 15.44 5.22
C THR A 77 1.86 16.08 6.60
N ASP A 78 0.91 16.92 6.99
CA ASP A 78 0.90 17.55 8.31
C ASP A 78 0.58 16.53 9.40
N ARG A 79 -0.36 15.62 9.15
CA ARG A 79 -0.63 14.51 10.07
C ARG A 79 0.60 13.61 10.24
N ALA A 80 1.30 13.29 9.17
CA ALA A 80 2.54 12.51 9.24
C ALA A 80 3.62 13.23 10.07
N LYS A 81 3.77 14.56 9.91
CA LYS A 81 4.70 15.36 10.73
C LYS A 81 4.32 15.34 12.20
N GLU A 82 3.03 15.49 12.55
CA GLU A 82 2.54 15.42 13.93
C GLU A 82 2.91 14.09 14.59
N MET A 83 2.78 12.99 13.85
CA MET A 83 3.14 11.64 14.30
C MET A 83 4.66 11.37 14.26
N LYS A 84 5.47 12.31 13.77
CA LYS A 84 6.90 12.09 13.49
C LYS A 84 7.15 10.92 12.52
N CYS A 85 6.22 10.68 11.63
CA CYS A 85 6.25 9.63 10.64
C CYS A 85 7.04 10.09 9.40
N GLN A 86 7.95 9.27 8.91
CA GLN A 86 8.63 9.51 7.64
C GLN A 86 7.67 9.17 6.49
N VAL A 87 7.40 10.13 5.60
CA VAL A 87 6.66 9.86 4.36
C VAL A 87 7.61 9.48 3.25
N VAL A 88 7.24 8.48 2.46
CA VAL A 88 7.97 8.02 1.28
C VAL A 88 7.05 8.15 0.07
N ASP A 89 7.47 8.93 -0.92
CA ASP A 89 6.68 9.15 -2.12
C ASP A 89 6.47 7.87 -2.93
N TYR A 90 5.32 7.78 -3.60
CA TYR A 90 5.05 6.73 -4.56
C TYR A 90 5.93 6.91 -5.80
N ASN A 91 6.94 6.07 -5.92
CA ASN A 91 7.86 6.10 -7.05
C ASN A 91 8.47 4.70 -7.26
N PHE A 92 8.42 4.21 -8.50
CA PHE A 92 8.88 2.86 -8.79
C PHE A 92 10.40 2.67 -8.65
N GLN A 93 11.21 3.73 -8.68
CA GLN A 93 12.66 3.68 -8.47
C GLN A 93 13.07 4.06 -7.04
N LYS A 94 12.47 5.13 -6.47
CA LYS A 94 12.88 5.76 -5.22
C LYS A 94 11.92 5.51 -4.05
N GLY A 95 10.76 4.93 -4.31
CA GLY A 95 9.71 4.67 -3.32
C GLY A 95 9.96 3.45 -2.43
N TRP A 96 11.22 3.13 -2.18
CA TRP A 96 11.64 1.95 -1.43
C TRP A 96 12.46 2.33 -0.21
N ARG A 97 12.34 1.53 0.86
CA ARG A 97 13.22 1.61 2.03
C ARG A 97 13.73 0.23 2.36
N MET A 98 15.04 0.14 2.58
CA MET A 98 15.71 -1.11 2.92
C MET A 98 15.85 -1.26 4.43
N TYR A 99 15.47 -2.42 4.93
CA TYR A 99 15.73 -2.88 6.29
C TYR A 99 16.34 -4.28 6.17
N GLY A 100 17.57 -4.45 6.65
CA GLY A 100 18.33 -5.66 6.40
C GLY A 100 18.54 -5.92 4.91
N ASP A 101 18.12 -7.07 4.44
CA ASP A 101 18.12 -7.50 3.06
C ASP A 101 16.73 -7.40 2.38
N ALA A 102 15.77 -6.73 3.02
CA ALA A 102 14.43 -6.56 2.51
C ALA A 102 14.13 -5.10 2.12
N LEU A 103 13.58 -4.89 0.93
CA LEU A 103 13.05 -3.63 0.43
C LEU A 103 11.55 -3.58 0.67
N PHE A 104 11.08 -2.49 1.26
CA PHE A 104 9.67 -2.22 1.54
C PHE A 104 9.18 -1.07 0.67
N GLY A 105 7.98 -1.20 0.12
CA GLY A 105 7.34 -0.17 -0.69
C GLY A 105 5.91 -0.54 -1.05
N HIS A 106 5.20 0.37 -1.70
CA HIS A 106 3.80 0.09 -2.07
C HIS A 106 3.68 -1.00 -3.15
N GLY A 107 4.54 -0.98 -4.15
CA GLY A 107 4.41 -1.78 -5.37
C GLY A 107 3.73 -1.00 -6.51
N TYR A 108 3.85 -1.51 -7.74
CA TYR A 108 3.34 -0.81 -8.93
C TYR A 108 2.87 -1.76 -10.05
N MET A 109 3.22 -3.03 -10.03
CA MET A 109 2.77 -4.03 -10.99
C MET A 109 1.49 -4.69 -10.47
N ALA A 110 0.52 -4.93 -11.35
CA ALA A 110 -0.81 -5.43 -10.99
C ALA A 110 -1.21 -6.74 -11.72
N ASN A 111 -0.25 -7.45 -12.32
CA ASN A 111 -0.52 -8.73 -12.99
C ASN A 111 -0.57 -9.91 -11.98
N GLU A 112 -0.90 -11.09 -12.47
CA GLU A 112 -1.01 -12.30 -11.65
C GLU A 112 0.32 -12.70 -10.99
N GLN A 113 1.44 -12.44 -11.66
CA GLN A 113 2.80 -12.79 -11.23
C GLN A 113 3.53 -11.62 -10.57
N ALA A 114 2.85 -10.49 -10.37
CA ALA A 114 3.44 -9.23 -9.92
C ALA A 114 4.32 -9.34 -8.66
N VAL A 115 4.02 -10.22 -7.72
CA VAL A 115 4.83 -10.42 -6.50
C VAL A 115 6.24 -10.91 -6.87
N ARG A 116 6.33 -11.89 -7.76
CA ARG A 116 7.60 -12.39 -8.27
C ARG A 116 8.30 -11.35 -9.13
N ASP A 117 7.54 -10.72 -10.04
CA ASP A 117 8.09 -9.74 -10.97
C ASP A 117 8.69 -8.54 -10.23
N HIS A 118 8.09 -8.11 -9.11
CA HIS A 118 8.71 -7.10 -8.22
C HIS A 118 10.02 -7.61 -7.62
N ALA A 119 10.08 -8.85 -7.13
CA ALA A 119 11.31 -9.40 -6.57
C ALA A 119 12.42 -9.43 -7.61
N GLU A 120 12.14 -9.88 -8.83
CA GLU A 120 13.10 -9.93 -9.92
C GLU A 120 13.56 -8.54 -10.40
N ALA A 121 12.68 -7.53 -10.32
CA ALA A 121 12.96 -6.19 -10.84
C ALA A 121 13.63 -5.25 -9.81
N ILE A 122 13.36 -5.45 -8.52
CA ILE A 122 13.74 -4.48 -7.47
C ILE A 122 14.88 -5.00 -6.60
N CYS A 123 15.01 -6.33 -6.41
CA CYS A 123 16.10 -6.88 -5.60
C CYS A 123 17.41 -6.84 -6.34
N GLU A 124 18.30 -5.94 -5.90
CA GLU A 124 19.65 -5.77 -6.41
C GLU A 124 20.64 -5.62 -5.24
N GLY A 125 21.90 -6.01 -5.49
CA GLY A 125 22.98 -5.87 -4.50
C GLY A 125 22.73 -6.69 -3.24
N ALA A 126 22.58 -6.02 -2.11
CA ALA A 126 22.32 -6.67 -0.82
C ALA A 126 20.83 -7.04 -0.61
N ALA A 127 19.93 -6.52 -1.43
CA ALA A 127 18.52 -6.81 -1.30
C ALA A 127 18.18 -8.17 -1.90
N ASN A 128 17.56 -9.03 -1.09
CA ASN A 128 17.11 -10.36 -1.48
C ASN A 128 15.60 -10.58 -1.26
N LYS A 129 14.93 -9.60 -0.67
CA LYS A 129 13.50 -9.63 -0.39
C LYS A 129 12.84 -8.33 -0.79
N VAL A 130 11.60 -8.39 -1.28
CA VAL A 130 10.74 -7.23 -1.47
C VAL A 130 9.38 -7.46 -0.83
N VAL A 131 8.91 -6.48 -0.09
CA VAL A 131 7.62 -6.51 0.61
C VAL A 131 6.75 -5.39 0.09
N ILE A 132 5.59 -5.75 -0.47
CA ILE A 132 4.66 -4.82 -1.11
C ILE A 132 3.23 -4.99 -0.59
N ALA A 133 2.40 -3.98 -0.81
CA ALA A 133 0.94 -4.04 -0.65
C ALA A 133 0.23 -4.10 -2.02
N HIS A 134 -0.35 -3.03 -2.51
CA HIS A 134 -0.93 -2.76 -3.83
C HIS A 134 -1.87 -3.83 -4.42
N LEU A 135 -1.54 -5.12 -4.29
CA LEU A 135 -2.28 -6.22 -4.94
C LEU A 135 -3.45 -6.73 -4.12
N HIS A 136 -3.60 -6.25 -2.89
CA HIS A 136 -4.68 -6.64 -1.96
C HIS A 136 -4.78 -8.15 -1.68
N ARG A 137 -3.71 -8.91 -1.88
CA ARG A 137 -3.67 -10.36 -1.64
C ARG A 137 -2.45 -10.76 -0.83
N VAL A 138 -2.63 -11.68 0.08
CA VAL A 138 -1.51 -12.27 0.83
C VAL A 138 -0.86 -13.33 -0.03
N GLN A 139 0.38 -13.08 -0.43
CA GLN A 139 1.11 -13.96 -1.35
C GLN A 139 2.62 -13.87 -1.11
N GLN A 140 3.30 -15.00 -1.21
CA GLN A 140 4.75 -15.09 -1.32
C GLN A 140 5.10 -15.73 -2.66
N ALA A 141 6.16 -15.28 -3.31
CA ALA A 141 6.65 -15.85 -4.56
C ALA A 141 8.16 -15.67 -4.67
N GLU A 142 8.84 -16.70 -5.17
CA GLU A 142 10.28 -16.66 -5.44
C GLU A 142 10.56 -16.25 -6.87
N GLY A 143 11.58 -15.43 -7.06
CA GLY A 143 12.14 -15.07 -8.36
C GLY A 143 12.82 -16.27 -9.02
N ARG A 144 12.83 -16.27 -10.36
CA ARG A 144 13.43 -17.33 -11.18
C ARG A 144 14.87 -17.07 -11.58
N ASN A 145 15.39 -15.90 -11.23
CA ASN A 145 16.78 -15.56 -11.49
C ASN A 145 17.74 -16.29 -10.49
N ARG A 146 19.04 -16.26 -10.75
CA ARG A 146 20.03 -16.99 -9.93
C ARG A 146 20.12 -16.52 -8.47
N ALA A 147 19.69 -15.31 -8.17
CA ALA A 147 19.68 -14.75 -6.82
C ALA A 147 18.52 -15.28 -5.98
N HIS A 148 17.50 -15.87 -6.62
CA HIS A 148 16.27 -16.37 -5.98
C HIS A 148 15.65 -15.36 -5.00
N PRO A 149 15.46 -14.08 -5.39
CA PRO A 149 14.87 -13.09 -4.49
C PRO A 149 13.44 -13.47 -4.16
N THR A 150 12.99 -13.15 -2.95
CA THR A 150 11.64 -13.48 -2.51
C THR A 150 10.77 -12.23 -2.47
N GLY A 151 9.61 -12.29 -3.11
CA GLY A 151 8.57 -11.29 -3.03
C GLY A 151 7.48 -11.67 -2.02
N TYR A 152 7.02 -10.68 -1.26
CA TYR A 152 5.92 -10.78 -0.31
C TYR A 152 4.89 -9.71 -0.62
N CYS A 153 3.63 -10.09 -0.74
CA CYS A 153 2.52 -9.14 -0.73
C CYS A 153 1.71 -9.34 0.55
N VAL A 154 1.52 -8.25 1.30
CA VAL A 154 0.98 -8.31 2.66
C VAL A 154 -0.55 -8.41 2.71
N GLY A 155 -1.23 -8.30 1.56
CA GLY A 155 -2.69 -8.20 1.55
C GLY A 155 -3.17 -6.77 1.82
N TRP A 156 -4.31 -6.63 2.44
CA TRP A 156 -4.93 -5.36 2.79
C TRP A 156 -5.75 -5.50 4.09
N LEU A 157 -6.25 -4.39 4.64
CA LEU A 157 -7.05 -4.41 5.87
C LEU A 157 -8.47 -3.86 5.68
N GLY A 158 -8.82 -3.48 4.45
CA GLY A 158 -10.14 -2.93 4.12
C GLY A 158 -11.26 -3.97 4.07
N ASP A 159 -12.48 -3.48 3.84
CA ASP A 159 -13.66 -4.30 3.59
C ASP A 159 -14.04 -4.24 2.11
N VAL A 160 -14.00 -5.39 1.43
CA VAL A 160 -14.35 -5.49 0.00
C VAL A 160 -15.80 -5.06 -0.27
N ASN A 161 -16.69 -5.24 0.70
CA ASN A 161 -18.10 -4.86 0.55
C ASN A 161 -18.30 -3.34 0.59
N ALA A 162 -17.37 -2.60 1.18
CA ALA A 162 -17.38 -1.14 1.20
C ALA A 162 -16.88 -0.50 -0.11
N MET A 163 -16.33 -1.31 -1.03
CA MET A 163 -15.73 -0.82 -2.28
C MET A 163 -16.62 -1.15 -3.48
N GLY A 164 -17.40 -0.17 -3.97
CA GLY A 164 -18.32 -0.34 -5.08
C GLY A 164 -17.68 -0.90 -6.35
N TYR A 165 -16.46 -0.48 -6.67
CA TYR A 165 -15.74 -0.97 -7.85
C TYR A 165 -15.23 -2.41 -7.70
N ALA A 166 -15.12 -2.92 -6.48
CA ALA A 166 -14.59 -4.25 -6.20
C ALA A 166 -15.63 -5.36 -6.41
N ALA A 167 -16.90 -5.06 -6.15
CA ALA A 167 -17.98 -6.04 -6.03
C ALA A 167 -18.17 -6.96 -7.26
N ASN A 168 -17.80 -6.50 -8.46
CA ASN A 168 -18.06 -7.21 -9.73
C ASN A 168 -16.79 -7.53 -10.52
N ARG A 169 -15.60 -7.43 -9.95
CA ARG A 169 -14.34 -7.68 -10.66
C ARG A 169 -13.77 -9.05 -10.32
N ARG A 170 -13.47 -9.86 -11.34
CA ARG A 170 -12.79 -11.15 -11.16
C ARG A 170 -11.46 -11.01 -10.39
N ALA A 171 -10.75 -9.91 -10.57
CA ALA A 171 -9.49 -9.64 -9.88
C ALA A 171 -9.64 -9.58 -8.35
N THR A 172 -10.81 -9.16 -7.84
CA THR A 172 -11.08 -9.04 -6.40
C THR A 172 -11.31 -10.38 -5.71
N THR A 173 -11.56 -11.46 -6.47
CA THR A 173 -11.70 -12.80 -5.91
C THR A 173 -10.41 -13.34 -5.27
N SER A 174 -9.27 -12.76 -5.64
CA SER A 174 -7.96 -13.08 -5.05
C SER A 174 -7.60 -12.22 -3.84
N TRP A 175 -8.39 -11.19 -3.53
CA TRP A 175 -8.13 -10.30 -2.42
C TRP A 175 -8.23 -11.02 -1.09
N SER A 176 -7.35 -10.69 -0.17
CA SER A 176 -7.33 -11.29 1.15
C SER A 176 -6.82 -10.29 2.19
N ARG A 177 -7.48 -10.25 3.34
CA ARG A 177 -7.03 -9.43 4.46
C ARG A 177 -5.79 -10.05 5.07
N GLY A 178 -4.82 -9.20 5.38
CA GLY A 178 -3.54 -9.64 5.92
C GLY A 178 -2.58 -8.51 6.20
N PHE A 179 -1.50 -8.88 6.87
CA PHE A 179 -0.35 -8.04 7.13
C PHE A 179 0.92 -8.89 7.19
N ALA A 180 2.07 -8.24 7.18
CA ALA A 180 3.35 -8.89 7.47
C ALA A 180 3.85 -8.48 8.85
N TRP A 181 4.58 -9.38 9.49
CA TRP A 181 5.40 -9.11 10.65
C TRP A 181 6.74 -9.80 10.51
N GLY A 182 7.71 -9.47 11.32
CA GLY A 182 9.01 -10.07 11.17
C GLY A 182 10.05 -9.48 12.09
N GLU A 183 11.26 -9.93 11.91
CA GLU A 183 12.42 -9.52 12.68
C GLU A 183 13.52 -9.00 11.75
N TYR A 184 14.24 -8.01 12.22
CA TYR A 184 15.41 -7.48 11.56
C TYR A 184 16.62 -7.61 12.49
N CYS A 185 17.61 -8.40 12.10
CA CYS A 185 18.83 -8.62 12.87
C CYS A 185 20.00 -8.92 11.94
N ASN A 186 21.18 -8.37 12.25
CA ASN A 186 22.42 -8.66 11.53
C ASN A 186 22.36 -8.49 10.01
N ASN A 187 21.68 -7.44 9.54
CA ASN A 187 21.44 -7.16 8.12
C ASN A 187 20.58 -8.21 7.40
N GLU A 188 19.88 -9.05 8.12
CA GLU A 188 18.90 -9.98 7.59
C GLU A 188 17.51 -9.63 8.11
N THR A 189 16.49 -9.76 7.26
CA THR A 189 15.09 -9.56 7.61
C THR A 189 14.33 -10.86 7.42
N ILE A 190 13.66 -11.31 8.46
CA ILE A 190 12.74 -12.44 8.39
C ILE A 190 11.32 -11.87 8.25
N VAL A 191 10.58 -12.32 7.25
CA VAL A 191 9.23 -11.85 6.96
C VAL A 191 8.24 -12.99 7.05
N TRP A 192 7.21 -12.83 7.88
CA TRP A 192 6.06 -13.74 7.97
C TRP A 192 4.80 -13.02 7.53
N LEU A 193 3.97 -13.70 6.75
CA LEU A 193 2.68 -13.20 6.32
C LEU A 193 1.57 -13.76 7.22
N ALA A 194 0.74 -12.89 7.77
CA ALA A 194 -0.47 -13.24 8.48
C ALA A 194 -1.68 -13.01 7.56
N LYS A 195 -2.40 -14.07 7.25
CA LYS A 195 -3.65 -14.01 6.48
C LYS A 195 -4.83 -14.22 7.41
N GLU A 196 -5.90 -13.45 7.19
CA GLU A 196 -7.15 -13.63 7.90
C GLU A 196 -7.72 -15.04 7.67
N THR A 197 -8.13 -15.69 8.73
CA THR A 197 -8.77 -16.99 8.71
C THR A 197 -10.28 -16.86 8.43
N LYS A 198 -10.98 -17.96 8.19
CA LYS A 198 -12.43 -17.97 7.94
C LYS A 198 -13.26 -17.45 9.12
N ASP A 199 -12.71 -17.47 10.32
CA ASP A 199 -13.30 -16.97 11.56
C ASP A 199 -12.91 -15.50 11.86
N ASN A 200 -12.44 -14.77 10.85
CA ASN A 200 -12.01 -13.37 10.93
C ASN A 200 -10.91 -13.14 11.99
N GLN A 201 -10.01 -14.09 12.13
CA GLN A 201 -8.88 -14.05 13.07
C GLN A 201 -7.56 -13.98 12.30
N PHE A 202 -6.57 -13.33 12.89
CA PHE A 202 -5.20 -13.45 12.44
C PHE A 202 -4.44 -14.36 13.40
N ARG A 203 -3.79 -15.39 12.86
CA ARG A 203 -2.94 -16.28 13.66
C ARG A 203 -1.49 -16.01 13.30
N LEU A 204 -0.73 -15.61 14.30
CA LEU A 204 0.71 -15.44 14.17
C LEU A 204 1.40 -16.76 14.46
N PRO A 205 2.47 -17.11 13.73
CA PRO A 205 3.33 -18.23 14.14
C PRO A 205 3.91 -17.93 15.53
N VAL A 206 3.84 -18.88 16.41
CA VAL A 206 4.33 -18.81 17.80
C VAL A 206 5.70 -19.46 17.83
#